data_2379a5dac2d2e9194c0f2db7c8b9a9c4
#
_entry.id   2379a5dac2d2e9194c0f2db7c8b9a9c4
#
_cell.length_a   1.000
_cell.length_b   1.000
_cell.length_c   1.000
_cell.angle_alpha   90.00
_cell.angle_beta   90.00
_cell.angle_gamma   90.00
#
_symmetry.space_group_name_H-M   'P 1'
#
loop_
_entity.id
_entity.type
_entity.pdbx_description
1 polymer ?
#
loop_
_entity_poly.entity_id
_entity_poly.type
_entity_poly.pdbx_seq_one_letter_code
_entity_poly.pdbx_strand_id
1 'polypeptide(L)'
;TIAAEVTLPVSFDLMAKAGTREINRIGTHPHAESQCRTYLSTHYPHAEIVPTNSTAAAAEMVAKGQLDAAIASTAAAENFGLEVIASAIGDNQVAVTRFIAAQKPGFIPAATGHDRTSLVVYIDIDHAGALLEILSVFAKYEVNLTFIQSRPTGRELGHYHFIIDVEGH
;
A
#
# COMPACT_ATOMS: atom_id res chain seq x y z
N THR A 1 1.28 -18.48 -10.36
CA THR A 1 2.06 -18.74 -9.13
C THR A 1 2.81 -17.49 -8.74
N ILE A 2 2.83 -17.16 -7.44
CA ILE A 2 3.72 -16.14 -6.87
C ILE A 2 5.10 -16.80 -6.73
N ALA A 3 6.14 -16.15 -7.25
CA ALA A 3 7.51 -16.67 -7.23
C ALA A 3 8.40 -15.97 -6.22
N ALA A 4 8.13 -14.70 -5.95
CA ALA A 4 8.88 -13.89 -5.01
C ALA A 4 8.06 -12.70 -4.53
N GLU A 5 8.48 -12.06 -3.44
CA GLU A 5 7.95 -10.79 -2.99
C GLU A 5 9.06 -9.82 -2.60
N VAL A 6 8.76 -8.54 -2.71
CA VAL A 6 9.60 -7.44 -2.21
C VAL A 6 8.71 -6.47 -1.46
N THR A 7 9.13 -6.06 -0.28
CA THR A 7 8.47 -5.02 0.50
C THR A 7 9.25 -3.71 0.40
N LEU A 8 8.54 -2.62 0.10
CA LEU A 8 9.13 -1.27 0.09
C LEU A 8 8.45 -0.40 1.14
N PRO A 9 9.20 0.29 1.99
CA PRO A 9 8.63 1.31 2.87
C PRO A 9 7.91 2.37 2.06
N VAL A 10 6.76 2.81 2.56
CA VAL A 10 6.01 3.94 2.00
C VAL A 10 6.38 5.17 2.81
N SER A 11 6.97 6.16 2.16
CA SER A 11 7.23 7.47 2.75
C SER A 11 6.61 8.56 1.89
N PHE A 12 6.09 9.57 2.55
CA PHE A 12 5.57 10.78 1.91
C PHE A 12 6.37 11.97 2.41
N ASP A 13 6.84 12.77 1.49
CA ASP A 13 7.57 14.01 1.76
C ASP A 13 6.77 15.20 1.22
N LEU A 14 6.84 16.33 1.91
CA LEU A 14 6.37 17.61 1.37
C LEU A 14 7.52 18.25 0.60
N MET A 15 7.25 18.65 -0.64
CA MET A 15 8.25 19.23 -1.54
C MET A 15 7.72 20.46 -2.27
N ALA A 16 8.60 21.40 -2.60
CA ALA A 16 8.28 22.59 -3.36
C ALA A 16 9.47 23.03 -4.22
N LYS A 17 9.31 24.09 -5.00
CA LYS A 17 10.45 24.72 -5.65
C LYS A 17 11.38 25.40 -4.63
N ALA A 18 12.66 25.41 -4.92
CA ALA A 18 13.64 26.12 -4.10
C ALA A 18 13.21 27.58 -3.90
N GLY A 19 13.28 28.03 -2.65
CA GLY A 19 12.92 29.40 -2.26
C GLY A 19 11.42 29.69 -2.14
N THR A 20 10.54 28.70 -2.23
CA THR A 20 9.11 28.85 -1.92
C THR A 20 8.93 29.30 -0.47
N ARG A 21 8.28 30.45 -0.25
CA ARG A 21 8.07 31.01 1.09
C ARG A 21 6.66 30.79 1.65
N GLU A 22 5.68 30.75 0.77
CA GLU A 22 4.27 30.58 1.13
C GLU A 22 3.72 29.35 0.42
N ILE A 23 2.98 28.54 1.14
CA ILE A 23 2.33 27.34 0.63
C ILE A 23 0.85 27.44 0.93
N ASN A 24 0.07 27.80 -0.09
CA ASN A 24 -1.37 27.93 -0.04
C ASN A 24 -2.10 26.78 -0.75
N ARG A 25 -1.43 26.15 -1.72
CA ARG A 25 -2.02 25.04 -2.50
C ARG A 25 -1.06 23.86 -2.53
N ILE A 26 -1.50 22.74 -1.95
CA ILE A 26 -0.72 21.50 -1.86
C ILE A 26 -1.40 20.42 -2.70
N GLY A 27 -0.70 19.92 -3.71
CA GLY A 27 -1.18 18.83 -4.55
C GLY A 27 -0.81 17.46 -4.00
N THR A 28 -1.73 16.51 -4.08
CA THR A 28 -1.43 15.10 -3.82
C THR A 28 -2.56 14.18 -4.29
N HIS A 29 -2.29 12.88 -4.34
CA HIS A 29 -3.35 11.88 -4.56
C HIS A 29 -4.18 11.71 -3.28
N PRO A 30 -5.52 11.55 -3.34
CA PRO A 30 -6.38 11.43 -2.15
C PRO A 30 -5.95 10.34 -1.17
N HIS A 31 -5.37 9.24 -1.66
CA HIS A 31 -4.84 8.19 -0.79
C HIS A 31 -3.63 8.67 0.04
N ALA A 32 -2.74 9.46 -0.54
CA ALA A 32 -1.60 10.03 0.18
C ALA A 32 -2.03 11.15 1.15
N GLU A 33 -3.01 11.99 0.74
CA GLU A 33 -3.64 12.96 1.64
C GLU A 33 -4.17 12.29 2.90
N SER A 34 -4.92 11.19 2.75
CA SER A 34 -5.50 10.47 3.88
C SER A 34 -4.47 9.93 4.88
N GLN A 35 -3.22 9.72 4.42
CA GLN A 35 -2.10 9.24 5.23
C GLN A 35 -1.22 10.36 5.80
N CYS A 36 -1.50 11.62 5.48
CA CYS A 36 -0.72 12.78 5.94
C CYS A 36 -1.60 13.83 6.67
N ARG A 37 -2.80 13.43 7.11
CA ARG A 37 -3.79 14.38 7.67
C ARG A 37 -3.32 15.08 8.91
N THR A 38 -2.66 14.38 9.81
CA THR A 38 -2.16 14.96 11.08
C THR A 38 -1.13 16.04 10.78
N TYR A 39 -0.20 15.77 9.89
CA TYR A 39 0.81 16.75 9.50
C TYR A 39 0.18 17.98 8.82
N LEU A 40 -0.70 17.76 7.84
CA LEU A 40 -1.36 18.84 7.10
C LEU A 40 -2.20 19.74 8.01
N SER A 41 -3.02 19.16 8.88
CA SER A 41 -3.85 19.92 9.79
C SER A 41 -3.06 20.73 10.82
N THR A 42 -1.87 20.27 11.18
CA THR A 42 -1.02 20.93 12.17
C THR A 42 -0.18 22.06 11.55
N HIS A 43 0.40 21.82 10.36
CA HIS A 43 1.37 22.75 9.79
C HIS A 43 0.78 23.64 8.67
N TYR A 44 -0.26 23.17 8.01
CA TYR A 44 -0.89 23.85 6.86
C TYR A 44 -2.42 23.88 6.96
N PRO A 45 -3.00 24.32 8.10
CA PRO A 45 -4.45 24.27 8.33
C PRO A 45 -5.28 25.12 7.37
N HIS A 46 -4.64 26.05 6.67
CA HIS A 46 -5.32 26.97 5.74
C HIS A 46 -5.00 26.66 4.25
N ALA A 47 -4.12 25.69 3.98
CA ALA A 47 -3.79 25.34 2.61
C ALA A 47 -4.93 24.58 1.95
N GLU A 48 -5.18 24.92 0.69
CA GLU A 48 -6.08 24.15 -0.18
C GLU A 48 -5.38 22.84 -0.59
N ILE A 49 -6.01 21.70 -0.32
CA ILE A 49 -5.52 20.42 -0.82
C ILE A 49 -6.12 20.14 -2.17
N VAL A 50 -5.27 20.08 -3.20
CA VAL A 50 -5.67 19.88 -4.58
C VAL A 50 -5.49 18.41 -4.98
N PRO A 51 -6.59 17.67 -5.21
CA PRO A 51 -6.50 16.27 -5.59
C PRO A 51 -5.89 16.11 -6.99
N THR A 52 -4.95 15.18 -7.12
CA THR A 52 -4.28 14.85 -8.38
C THR A 52 -4.39 13.36 -8.69
N ASN A 53 -4.20 12.98 -9.95
CA ASN A 53 -4.31 11.60 -10.41
C ASN A 53 -3.18 10.68 -9.84
N SER A 54 -2.07 11.27 -9.42
CA SER A 54 -0.97 10.57 -8.73
C SER A 54 -0.13 11.58 -7.94
N THR A 55 0.63 11.10 -6.97
CA THR A 55 1.57 11.93 -6.21
C THR A 55 2.67 12.51 -7.13
N ALA A 56 3.12 11.75 -8.12
CA ALA A 56 4.08 12.22 -9.12
C ALA A 56 3.52 13.34 -10.01
N ALA A 57 2.23 13.25 -10.39
CA ALA A 57 1.57 14.33 -11.13
C ALA A 57 1.50 15.63 -10.31
N ALA A 58 1.30 15.54 -9.00
CA ALA A 58 1.35 16.71 -8.12
C ALA A 58 2.74 17.36 -8.12
N ALA A 59 3.81 16.57 -8.02
CA ALA A 59 5.18 17.06 -8.09
C ALA A 59 5.47 17.74 -9.45
N GLU A 60 5.01 17.15 -10.56
CA GLU A 60 5.13 17.75 -11.89
C GLU A 60 4.42 19.10 -11.98
N MET A 61 3.21 19.23 -11.40
CA MET A 61 2.45 20.50 -11.37
C MET A 61 3.21 21.56 -10.56
N VAL A 62 3.87 21.20 -9.46
CA VAL A 62 4.74 22.13 -8.72
C VAL A 62 5.92 22.55 -9.57
N ALA A 63 6.59 21.65 -10.26
CA ALA A 63 7.71 21.99 -11.15
C ALA A 63 7.27 22.96 -12.26
N LYS A 64 6.03 22.85 -12.76
CA LYS A 64 5.43 23.77 -13.74
C LYS A 64 4.91 25.08 -13.13
N GLY A 65 4.93 25.25 -11.81
CA GLY A 65 4.44 26.46 -11.12
C GLY A 65 2.91 26.56 -11.04
N GLN A 66 2.20 25.45 -11.16
CA GLN A 66 0.74 25.37 -11.07
C GLN A 66 0.27 25.15 -9.62
N LEU A 67 1.15 24.66 -8.76
CA LEU A 67 0.93 24.44 -7.33
C LEU A 67 2.16 24.94 -6.55
N ASP A 68 1.96 25.23 -5.26
CA ASP A 68 3.03 25.74 -4.41
C ASP A 68 3.88 24.58 -3.86
N ALA A 69 3.23 23.50 -3.45
CA ALA A 69 3.87 22.31 -2.92
C ALA A 69 3.14 21.03 -3.33
N ALA A 70 3.81 19.89 -3.18
CA ALA A 70 3.24 18.57 -3.39
C ALA A 70 3.64 17.61 -2.27
N ILE A 71 2.78 16.62 -2.02
CA ILE A 71 3.12 15.46 -1.22
C ILE A 71 3.35 14.29 -2.16
N ALA A 72 4.58 13.76 -2.14
CA ALA A 72 4.98 12.63 -2.98
C ALA A 72 6.15 11.87 -2.33
N SER A 73 6.68 10.85 -3.02
CA SER A 73 7.90 10.16 -2.59
C SER A 73 9.16 11.01 -2.84
N THR A 74 10.22 10.79 -2.07
CA THR A 74 11.52 11.45 -2.26
C THR A 74 12.03 11.38 -3.71
N ALA A 75 11.83 10.24 -4.38
CA ALA A 75 12.19 10.07 -5.80
C ALA A 75 11.48 11.06 -6.74
N ALA A 76 10.28 11.51 -6.39
CA ALA A 76 9.59 12.53 -7.19
C ALA A 76 10.28 13.91 -7.07
N ALA A 77 10.78 14.25 -5.88
CA ALA A 77 11.57 15.49 -5.71
C ALA A 77 12.81 15.49 -6.58
N GLU A 78 13.55 14.39 -6.59
CA GLU A 78 14.75 14.23 -7.44
C GLU A 78 14.41 14.34 -8.92
N ASN A 79 13.37 13.64 -9.38
CA ASN A 79 12.96 13.59 -10.79
C ASN A 79 12.50 14.95 -11.32
N PHE A 80 11.85 15.76 -10.48
CA PHE A 80 11.29 17.06 -10.90
C PHE A 80 12.11 18.28 -10.43
N GLY A 81 13.26 18.05 -9.80
CA GLY A 81 14.14 19.12 -9.32
C GLY A 81 13.51 19.97 -8.21
N LEU A 82 12.77 19.35 -7.32
CA LEU A 82 12.10 19.99 -6.20
C LEU A 82 12.94 19.82 -4.91
N GLU A 83 12.77 20.75 -3.99
CA GLU A 83 13.35 20.69 -2.65
C GLU A 83 12.39 20.00 -1.69
N VAL A 84 12.90 19.03 -0.92
CA VAL A 84 12.14 18.41 0.16
C VAL A 84 12.12 19.35 1.37
N ILE A 85 10.93 19.84 1.72
CA ILE A 85 10.70 20.76 2.86
C ILE A 85 10.55 19.98 4.16
N ALA A 86 9.84 18.86 4.11
CA ALA A 86 9.66 17.97 5.25
C ALA A 86 9.61 16.53 4.79
N SER A 87 10.35 15.66 5.48
CA SER A 87 10.45 14.24 5.18
C SER A 87 9.57 13.41 6.09
N ALA A 88 9.13 12.25 5.58
CA ALA A 88 8.40 11.23 6.34
C ALA A 88 7.17 11.79 7.10
N ILE A 89 6.36 12.60 6.39
CA ILE A 89 5.19 13.28 6.98
C ILE A 89 3.95 12.38 7.13
N GLY A 90 4.05 11.12 6.72
CA GLY A 90 2.95 10.16 6.82
C GLY A 90 2.59 9.82 8.27
N ASP A 91 1.30 9.68 8.56
CA ASP A 91 0.80 9.34 9.90
C ASP A 91 1.22 7.92 10.34
N ASN A 92 1.44 7.01 9.39
CA ASN A 92 1.93 5.64 9.64
C ASN A 92 3.38 5.48 9.15
N GLN A 93 4.32 5.55 10.06
CA GLN A 93 5.77 5.47 9.78
C GLN A 93 6.25 4.05 9.43
N VAL A 94 5.42 3.02 9.67
CA VAL A 94 5.74 1.62 9.39
C VAL A 94 4.98 1.07 8.18
N ALA A 95 4.36 1.95 7.40
CA ALA A 95 3.65 1.55 6.20
C ALA A 95 4.61 0.94 5.17
N VAL A 96 4.22 -0.21 4.62
CA VAL A 96 4.97 -0.88 3.56
C VAL A 96 4.03 -1.28 2.42
N THR A 97 4.53 -1.24 1.20
CA THR A 97 3.86 -1.85 0.05
C THR A 97 4.56 -3.16 -0.29
N ARG A 98 3.76 -4.22 -0.40
CA ARG A 98 4.21 -5.53 -0.82
C ARG A 98 4.04 -5.68 -2.33
N PHE A 99 5.10 -5.92 -3.04
CA PHE A 99 5.09 -6.25 -4.47
C PHE A 99 5.33 -7.73 -4.65
N ILE A 100 4.57 -8.37 -5.53
CA ILE A 100 4.70 -9.80 -5.84
C ILE A 100 5.20 -9.98 -7.27
N ALA A 101 6.13 -10.90 -7.46
CA ALA A 101 6.53 -11.39 -8.77
C ALA A 101 5.67 -12.61 -9.12
N ALA A 102 4.84 -12.47 -10.15
CA ALA A 102 3.97 -13.56 -10.63
C ALA A 102 4.57 -14.23 -11.87
N GLN A 103 4.48 -15.54 -11.92
CA GLN A 103 4.93 -16.33 -13.07
C GLN A 103 3.90 -17.40 -13.48
N LYS A 104 4.08 -17.99 -14.66
CA LYS A 104 3.28 -19.14 -15.10
C LYS A 104 3.50 -20.33 -14.15
N PRO A 105 2.48 -21.19 -13.92
CA PRO A 105 2.66 -22.41 -13.15
C PRO A 105 3.76 -23.31 -13.72
N GLY A 106 4.43 -24.07 -12.84
CA GLY A 106 5.40 -25.10 -13.24
C GLY A 106 6.73 -25.04 -12.51
N PHE A 107 7.13 -23.91 -11.98
CA PHE A 107 8.34 -23.79 -11.17
C PHE A 107 8.00 -23.25 -9.78
N ILE A 108 8.46 -23.95 -8.76
CA ILE A 108 8.40 -23.49 -7.35
C ILE A 108 9.83 -23.20 -6.95
N PRO A 109 10.14 -21.96 -6.49
CA PRO A 109 11.47 -21.62 -5.99
C PRO A 109 11.86 -22.52 -4.81
N ALA A 110 13.14 -22.71 -4.58
CA ALA A 110 13.62 -23.44 -3.39
C ALA A 110 13.31 -22.64 -2.12
N ALA A 111 13.06 -23.36 -1.03
CA ALA A 111 12.84 -22.75 0.29
C ALA A 111 14.06 -21.91 0.71
N THR A 112 13.80 -20.72 1.24
CA THR A 112 14.82 -19.76 1.68
C THR A 112 14.94 -19.70 3.21
N GLY A 113 13.94 -20.22 3.93
CA GLY A 113 13.79 -20.10 5.38
C GLY A 113 13.05 -18.83 5.83
N HIS A 114 12.72 -17.94 4.89
CA HIS A 114 11.93 -16.71 5.11
C HIS A 114 10.79 -16.63 4.08
N ASP A 115 10.12 -17.76 3.88
CA ASP A 115 9.13 -17.92 2.84
C ASP A 115 7.73 -17.59 3.35
N ARG A 116 6.86 -17.30 2.39
CA ARG A 116 5.43 -17.13 2.59
C ARG A 116 4.69 -17.90 1.50
N THR A 117 3.68 -18.67 1.90
CA THR A 117 2.82 -19.38 0.96
C THR A 117 1.45 -18.69 0.89
N SER A 118 1.00 -18.38 -0.32
CA SER A 118 -0.33 -17.82 -0.57
C SER A 118 -1.25 -18.91 -1.11
N LEU A 119 -2.40 -19.05 -0.49
CA LEU A 119 -3.42 -20.06 -0.77
C LEU A 119 -4.74 -19.39 -1.15
N VAL A 120 -5.50 -20.04 -2.04
CA VAL A 120 -6.92 -19.73 -2.24
C VAL A 120 -7.73 -20.94 -1.82
N VAL A 121 -8.54 -20.75 -0.78
CA VAL A 121 -9.37 -21.81 -0.20
C VAL A 121 -10.82 -21.56 -0.58
N TYR A 122 -11.43 -22.54 -1.22
CA TYR A 122 -12.85 -22.53 -1.57
C TYR A 122 -13.64 -23.34 -0.55
N ILE A 123 -14.82 -22.86 -0.19
CA ILE A 123 -15.79 -23.59 0.61
C ILE A 123 -16.83 -24.17 -0.36
N ASP A 124 -16.91 -25.49 -0.45
CA ASP A 124 -17.89 -26.16 -1.32
C ASP A 124 -19.32 -26.02 -0.77
N ILE A 125 -19.48 -26.21 0.54
CA ILE A 125 -20.76 -26.12 1.24
C ILE A 125 -20.61 -25.10 2.37
N ASP A 126 -21.25 -23.93 2.22
CA ASP A 126 -21.23 -22.90 3.24
C ASP A 126 -22.15 -23.29 4.42
N HIS A 127 -21.62 -23.23 5.62
CA HIS A 127 -22.31 -23.49 6.87
C HIS A 127 -21.69 -22.73 8.04
N ALA A 128 -22.43 -22.61 9.12
CA ALA A 128 -21.93 -21.99 10.34
C ALA A 128 -20.71 -22.77 10.87
N GLY A 129 -19.56 -22.09 10.94
CA GLY A 129 -18.29 -22.68 11.37
C GLY A 129 -17.33 -23.11 10.25
N ALA A 130 -17.72 -23.06 8.98
CA ALA A 130 -16.86 -23.47 7.86
C ALA A 130 -15.48 -22.78 7.85
N LEU A 131 -15.42 -21.47 8.10
CA LEU A 131 -14.15 -20.76 8.26
C LEU A 131 -13.34 -21.24 9.48
N LEU A 132 -14.01 -21.51 10.59
CA LEU A 132 -13.35 -22.02 11.80
C LEU A 132 -12.70 -23.39 11.55
N GLU A 133 -13.33 -24.26 10.79
CA GLU A 133 -12.76 -25.55 10.39
C GLU A 133 -11.46 -25.38 9.60
N ILE A 134 -11.46 -24.46 8.61
CA ILE A 134 -10.25 -24.12 7.84
C ILE A 134 -9.15 -23.63 8.78
N LEU A 135 -9.46 -22.66 9.66
CA LEU A 135 -8.47 -22.08 10.58
C LEU A 135 -7.95 -23.12 11.58
N SER A 136 -8.79 -24.07 12.00
CA SER A 136 -8.40 -25.16 12.91
C SER A 136 -7.36 -26.09 12.30
N VAL A 137 -7.35 -26.26 10.97
CA VAL A 137 -6.32 -27.04 10.27
C VAL A 137 -4.95 -26.35 10.40
N PHE A 138 -4.87 -25.04 10.15
CA PHE A 138 -3.61 -24.30 10.31
C PHE A 138 -3.12 -24.34 11.76
N ALA A 139 -4.02 -24.12 12.72
CA ALA A 139 -3.68 -24.19 14.15
C ALA A 139 -3.16 -25.57 14.55
N LYS A 140 -3.76 -26.67 14.07
CA LYS A 140 -3.33 -28.04 14.34
C LYS A 140 -1.89 -28.30 13.86
N TYR A 141 -1.49 -27.70 12.75
CA TYR A 141 -0.15 -27.86 12.17
C TYR A 141 0.82 -26.74 12.57
N GLU A 142 0.44 -25.89 13.52
CA GLU A 142 1.23 -24.77 14.03
C GLU A 142 1.68 -23.80 12.93
N VAL A 143 0.85 -23.64 11.89
CA VAL A 143 1.11 -22.74 10.76
C VAL A 143 0.54 -21.36 11.08
N ASN A 144 1.41 -20.36 11.13
CA ASN A 144 1.02 -18.99 11.40
C ASN A 144 0.44 -18.28 10.15
N LEU A 145 -0.75 -17.66 10.31
CA LEU A 145 -1.37 -16.87 9.25
C LEU A 145 -0.89 -15.43 9.35
N THR A 146 -0.49 -14.85 8.23
CA THR A 146 -0.08 -13.44 8.13
C THR A 146 -1.11 -12.56 7.43
N PHE A 147 -2.05 -13.17 6.70
CA PHE A 147 -3.11 -12.46 6.00
C PHE A 147 -4.31 -13.38 5.77
N ILE A 148 -5.52 -12.83 5.86
CA ILE A 148 -6.75 -13.49 5.45
C ILE A 148 -7.71 -12.46 4.85
N GLN A 149 -8.28 -12.78 3.70
CA GLN A 149 -9.28 -11.96 3.04
C GLN A 149 -10.36 -12.83 2.41
N SER A 150 -11.63 -12.54 2.70
CA SER A 150 -12.77 -13.14 1.98
C SER A 150 -13.07 -12.37 0.70
N ARG A 151 -13.40 -13.10 -0.34
CA ARG A 151 -13.88 -12.58 -1.62
C ARG A 151 -15.11 -13.35 -2.09
N PRO A 152 -16.19 -12.69 -2.54
CA PRO A 152 -17.31 -13.40 -3.16
C PRO A 152 -16.85 -14.06 -4.46
N THR A 153 -17.37 -15.25 -4.75
CA THR A 153 -17.02 -15.99 -5.98
C THR A 153 -17.60 -15.35 -7.24
N GLY A 154 -18.61 -14.48 -7.08
CA GLY A 154 -19.33 -13.84 -8.19
C GLY A 154 -20.30 -14.76 -8.92
N ARG A 155 -20.45 -16.02 -8.53
CA ARG A 155 -21.36 -17.00 -9.15
C ARG A 155 -22.74 -16.99 -8.51
N GLU A 156 -22.79 -17.02 -7.16
CA GLU A 156 -24.02 -17.02 -6.37
C GLU A 156 -23.81 -16.23 -5.07
N LEU A 157 -24.90 -15.67 -4.52
CA LEU A 157 -24.88 -15.01 -3.21
C LEU A 157 -24.56 -16.02 -2.10
N GLY A 158 -23.63 -15.67 -1.21
CA GLY A 158 -23.24 -16.53 -0.10
C GLY A 158 -22.04 -17.42 -0.38
N HIS A 159 -21.55 -17.51 -1.61
CA HIS A 159 -20.35 -18.29 -1.92
C HIS A 159 -19.10 -17.42 -1.89
N TYR A 160 -18.18 -17.76 -0.99
CA TYR A 160 -16.91 -17.05 -0.77
C TYR A 160 -15.72 -17.98 -0.99
N HIS A 161 -14.60 -17.39 -1.36
CA HIS A 161 -13.28 -18.00 -1.24
C HIS A 161 -12.42 -17.13 -0.32
N PHE A 162 -11.45 -17.75 0.32
CA PHE A 162 -10.52 -17.06 1.20
C PHE A 162 -9.14 -17.05 0.58
N ILE A 163 -8.54 -15.86 0.52
CA ILE A 163 -7.13 -15.69 0.19
C ILE A 163 -6.42 -15.67 1.53
N ILE A 164 -5.48 -16.59 1.72
CA ILE A 164 -4.76 -16.79 2.98
C ILE A 164 -3.26 -16.79 2.68
N ASP A 165 -2.50 -15.97 3.41
CA ASP A 165 -1.04 -16.06 3.42
C ASP A 165 -0.58 -16.67 4.74
N VAL A 166 0.33 -17.62 4.66
CA VAL A 166 0.93 -18.30 5.80
C VAL A 166 2.45 -18.19 5.76
N GLU A 167 3.09 -18.24 6.92
CA GLU A 167 4.53 -18.35 7.02
C GLU A 167 5.00 -19.75 6.61
N GLY A 168 6.13 -19.81 5.94
CA GLY A 168 6.76 -21.04 5.47
C GLY A 168 6.53 -21.33 3.98
N HIS A 169 7.26 -22.37 3.55
CA HIS A 169 7.30 -22.84 2.15
C HIS A 169 6.47 -24.10 1.96
#